data_709a88e307291927f29cb8df792cecb3
#
_entry.id   709a88e307291927f29cb8df792cecb3
#
_cell.length_a   1.000
_cell.length_b   1.000
_cell.length_c   1.000
_cell.angle_alpha   90.00
_cell.angle_beta   90.00
_cell.angle_gamma   90.00
#
_symmetry.space_group_name_H-M   'P 1'
#
loop_
_entity.id
_entity.type
_entity.pdbx_description
1 polymer ?
#
loop_
_entity_poly.entity_id
_entity_poly.type
_entity_poly.pdbx_seq_one_letter_code
_entity_poly.pdbx_strand_id
1 'polypeptide(L)'
;AELYGADESWYLVNGSTAGNMSAICGVTHKNDVVIMARNCHISVYNAVILNELNPVYIYPEYDEEYGYYKGITLKEIKDIVDKYSSDHDRNDIKAVILTSPTYEGNVSDIKSIAEYLHQYNIPLIVDEAHGAHFNFSESFPQSAVKCGADIVINSVHKTLPSLTQTAIMHINYGIVDVERIRRYWNIYQSTSPSYILMSSIARSLSIVKNDGDKLFAEYVDKLTILRNGLSELKHIRLIKTDDISKLVLGYKDAKWLYDTLFY
;
A
#
# COMPACT_ATOMS: atom_id res chain seq x y z
N ALA A 1 1.14 -12.12 11.56
CA ALA A 1 2.14 -12.62 10.63
C ALA A 1 1.56 -13.76 9.80
N GLU A 2 1.29 -14.92 10.38
CA GLU A 2 0.84 -16.15 9.70
C GLU A 2 -0.27 -15.93 8.64
N LEU A 3 -1.32 -15.15 8.97
CA LEU A 3 -2.46 -14.89 8.08
C LEU A 3 -2.07 -14.15 6.78
N TYR A 4 -1.06 -13.31 6.83
CA TYR A 4 -0.55 -12.56 5.67
C TYR A 4 0.68 -13.20 5.02
N GLY A 5 1.31 -14.15 5.71
CA GLY A 5 2.56 -14.79 5.25
C GLY A 5 3.80 -13.94 5.48
N ALA A 6 3.79 -13.02 6.45
CA ALA A 6 4.93 -12.21 6.86
C ALA A 6 5.71 -12.91 7.99
N ASP A 7 7.00 -12.57 8.15
CA ASP A 7 7.80 -13.06 9.27
C ASP A 7 7.37 -12.41 10.58
N GLU A 8 7.17 -11.08 10.59
CA GLU A 8 6.58 -10.35 11.72
C GLU A 8 5.40 -9.48 11.29
N SER A 9 4.50 -9.17 12.25
CA SER A 9 3.40 -8.22 12.04
C SER A 9 3.10 -7.48 13.33
N TRP A 10 3.06 -6.16 13.26
CA TRP A 10 2.83 -5.28 14.41
C TRP A 10 1.56 -4.45 14.24
N TYR A 11 0.74 -4.41 15.28
CA TYR A 11 -0.47 -3.59 15.30
C TYR A 11 -0.10 -2.10 15.38
N LEU A 12 -0.82 -1.31 14.61
CA LEU A 12 -0.69 0.13 14.58
C LEU A 12 -2.01 0.76 15.05
N VAL A 13 -1.95 1.53 16.12
CA VAL A 13 -3.10 2.26 16.70
C VAL A 13 -3.07 3.76 16.38
N ASN A 14 -2.02 4.22 15.69
CA ASN A 14 -1.89 5.58 15.16
C ASN A 14 -1.95 5.61 13.63
N GLY A 15 -2.69 4.67 13.03
CA GLY A 15 -2.92 4.58 11.59
C GLY A 15 -1.70 4.09 10.81
N SER A 16 -1.89 3.91 9.52
CA SER A 16 -0.80 3.65 8.56
C SER A 16 0.22 4.78 8.52
N THR A 17 -0.17 5.99 8.95
CA THR A 17 0.76 7.11 9.10
C THR A 17 1.94 6.75 10.00
N ALA A 18 1.68 6.21 11.20
CA ALA A 18 2.75 5.75 12.09
C ALA A 18 3.56 4.60 11.48
N GLY A 19 2.91 3.71 10.72
CA GLY A 19 3.57 2.62 10.02
C GLY A 19 4.55 3.11 8.96
N ASN A 20 4.11 4.00 8.05
CA ASN A 20 4.96 4.59 7.02
C ASN A 20 6.15 5.33 7.63
N MET A 21 5.90 6.15 8.66
CA MET A 21 6.98 6.89 9.34
C MET A 21 7.96 5.95 10.03
N SER A 22 7.48 4.91 10.72
CA SER A 22 8.32 3.91 11.39
C SER A 22 9.18 3.12 10.39
N ALA A 23 8.57 2.67 9.29
CA ALA A 23 9.25 1.94 8.24
C ALA A 23 10.39 2.78 7.62
N ILE A 24 10.06 3.98 7.15
CA ILE A 24 11.02 4.85 6.45
C ILE A 24 12.15 5.28 7.38
N CYS A 25 11.84 5.82 8.57
CA CYS A 25 12.86 6.23 9.53
C CYS A 25 13.66 5.03 10.08
N GLY A 26 13.06 3.84 10.12
CA GLY A 26 13.72 2.61 10.54
C GLY A 26 14.78 2.12 9.55
N VAL A 27 14.61 2.33 8.25
CA VAL A 27 15.56 1.87 7.23
C VAL A 27 16.52 2.95 6.75
N THR A 28 16.29 4.22 7.10
CA THR A 28 17.08 5.36 6.59
C THR A 28 17.74 6.17 7.70
N HIS A 29 18.77 6.94 7.35
CA HIS A 29 19.41 7.94 8.19
C HIS A 29 19.31 9.31 7.53
N LYS A 30 19.62 10.36 8.29
CA LYS A 30 19.69 11.73 7.76
C LYS A 30 20.60 11.79 6.52
N ASN A 31 20.15 12.51 5.50
CA ASN A 31 20.78 12.69 4.20
C ASN A 31 20.79 11.46 3.28
N ASP A 32 20.22 10.32 3.70
CA ASP A 32 20.07 9.17 2.83
C ASP A 32 19.17 9.50 1.63
N VAL A 33 19.43 8.84 0.50
CA VAL A 33 18.62 8.94 -0.70
C VAL A 33 17.53 7.88 -0.68
N VAL A 34 16.31 8.30 -0.99
CA VAL A 34 15.19 7.40 -1.17
C VAL A 34 14.50 7.64 -2.50
N ILE A 35 14.12 6.58 -3.18
CA ILE A 35 13.27 6.67 -4.38
C ILE A 35 11.82 6.52 -3.92
N MET A 36 10.94 7.45 -4.27
CA MET A 36 9.55 7.41 -3.87
C MET A 36 8.59 7.79 -5.00
N ALA A 37 7.44 7.12 -5.06
CA ALA A 37 6.41 7.48 -6.01
C ALA A 37 5.79 8.85 -5.66
N ARG A 38 5.55 9.68 -6.69
CA ARG A 38 5.05 11.05 -6.46
C ARG A 38 3.62 11.08 -5.92
N ASN A 39 2.86 10.02 -6.10
CA ASN A 39 1.50 9.83 -5.57
C ASN A 39 1.45 9.19 -4.18
N CYS A 40 2.57 9.11 -3.46
CA CYS A 40 2.59 8.62 -2.09
C CYS A 40 1.72 9.46 -1.15
N HIS A 41 1.20 8.81 -0.10
CA HIS A 41 0.45 9.48 0.95
C HIS A 41 1.33 10.51 1.70
N ILE A 42 0.71 11.57 2.24
CA ILE A 42 1.42 12.65 2.96
C ILE A 42 2.33 12.14 4.10
N SER A 43 2.03 11.00 4.71
CA SER A 43 2.87 10.41 5.75
C SER A 43 4.27 10.02 5.27
N VAL A 44 4.42 9.64 4.00
CA VAL A 44 5.73 9.36 3.37
C VAL A 44 6.53 10.66 3.25
N TYR A 45 5.91 11.74 2.79
CA TYR A 45 6.54 13.06 2.73
C TYR A 45 6.94 13.57 4.12
N ASN A 46 6.09 13.35 5.13
CA ASN A 46 6.40 13.71 6.51
C ASN A 46 7.64 12.95 7.02
N ALA A 47 7.76 11.65 6.72
CA ALA A 47 8.93 10.87 7.08
C ALA A 47 10.21 11.41 6.39
N VAL A 48 10.13 11.76 5.10
CA VAL A 48 11.23 12.37 4.34
C VAL A 48 11.68 13.69 4.99
N ILE A 49 10.73 14.55 5.36
CA ILE A 49 11.03 15.84 6.01
C ILE A 49 11.65 15.63 7.40
N LEU A 50 11.04 14.79 8.24
CA LEU A 50 11.47 14.59 9.62
C LEU A 50 12.83 13.91 9.73
N ASN A 51 13.15 13.01 8.79
CA ASN A 51 14.43 12.32 8.75
C ASN A 51 15.47 13.01 7.85
N GLU A 52 15.13 14.19 7.30
CA GLU A 52 15.98 15.00 6.43
C GLU A 52 16.57 14.18 5.26
N LEU A 53 15.71 13.44 4.54
CA LEU A 53 16.09 12.57 3.42
C LEU A 53 16.16 13.35 2.11
N ASN A 54 16.89 12.79 1.14
CA ASN A 54 16.99 13.28 -0.23
C ASN A 54 16.08 12.44 -1.15
N PRO A 55 14.86 12.90 -1.48
CA PRO A 55 13.95 12.13 -2.29
C PRO A 55 14.24 12.24 -3.80
N VAL A 56 14.27 11.10 -4.48
CA VAL A 56 14.25 10.98 -5.93
C VAL A 56 12.83 10.50 -6.32
N TYR A 57 12.14 11.24 -7.16
CA TYR A 57 10.74 10.99 -7.46
C TYR A 57 10.53 10.14 -8.71
N ILE A 58 9.69 9.10 -8.60
CA ILE A 58 9.08 8.41 -9.72
C ILE A 58 7.71 9.04 -9.97
N TYR A 59 7.42 9.36 -11.21
CA TYR A 59 6.11 9.84 -11.64
C TYR A 59 5.37 8.68 -12.30
N PRO A 60 4.35 8.09 -11.63
CA PRO A 60 3.54 7.03 -12.22
C PRO A 60 2.88 7.51 -13.51
N GLU A 61 2.65 6.60 -14.45
CA GLU A 61 1.88 6.93 -15.66
C GLU A 61 0.50 7.45 -15.27
N TYR A 62 0.12 8.58 -15.87
CA TYR A 62 -1.17 9.22 -15.63
C TYR A 62 -2.11 8.92 -16.79
N ASP A 63 -3.30 8.42 -16.48
CA ASP A 63 -4.35 8.24 -17.46
C ASP A 63 -5.10 9.58 -17.63
N GLU A 64 -4.86 10.26 -18.75
CA GLU A 64 -5.44 11.59 -19.02
C GLU A 64 -6.95 11.51 -19.32
N GLU A 65 -7.44 10.36 -19.83
CA GLU A 65 -8.87 10.20 -20.15
C GLU A 65 -9.72 10.15 -18.88
N TYR A 66 -9.21 9.46 -17.86
CA TYR A 66 -9.97 9.21 -16.61
C TYR A 66 -9.41 9.90 -15.38
N GLY A 67 -8.25 10.52 -15.48
CA GLY A 67 -7.70 11.39 -14.45
C GLY A 67 -7.14 10.65 -13.22
N TYR A 68 -6.47 9.51 -13.39
CA TYR A 68 -5.88 8.76 -12.30
C TYR A 68 -4.47 8.24 -12.62
N TYR A 69 -3.73 7.83 -11.57
CA TYR A 69 -2.41 7.22 -11.72
C TYR A 69 -2.48 5.70 -11.81
N LYS A 70 -1.66 5.12 -12.70
CA LYS A 70 -1.45 3.68 -12.82
C LYS A 70 -0.46 3.16 -11.77
N GLY A 71 -0.32 1.82 -11.66
CA GLY A 71 0.72 1.19 -10.88
C GLY A 71 2.11 1.41 -11.50
N ILE A 72 3.15 1.35 -10.66
CA ILE A 72 4.55 1.45 -11.07
C ILE A 72 5.02 0.12 -11.68
N THR A 73 5.70 0.19 -12.79
CA THR A 73 6.28 -0.95 -13.51
C THR A 73 7.75 -1.16 -13.14
N LEU A 74 8.27 -2.39 -13.34
CA LEU A 74 9.69 -2.67 -13.19
C LEU A 74 10.55 -1.77 -14.09
N LYS A 75 10.07 -1.44 -15.30
CA LYS A 75 10.80 -0.58 -16.23
C LYS A 75 11.03 0.81 -15.64
N GLU A 76 10.01 1.43 -15.04
CA GLU A 76 10.13 2.75 -14.43
C GLU A 76 11.12 2.75 -13.25
N ILE A 77 11.14 1.66 -12.45
CA ILE A 77 12.12 1.49 -11.38
C ILE A 77 13.55 1.39 -11.94
N LYS A 78 13.76 0.58 -12.97
CA LYS A 78 15.08 0.45 -13.62
C LYS A 78 15.55 1.79 -14.18
N ASP A 79 14.69 2.45 -14.94
CA ASP A 79 15.00 3.73 -15.59
C ASP A 79 15.43 4.79 -14.55
N ILE A 80 14.77 4.88 -13.39
CA ILE A 80 15.12 5.86 -12.35
C ILE A 80 16.38 5.47 -11.57
N VAL A 81 16.57 4.19 -11.26
CA VAL A 81 17.78 3.69 -10.59
C VAL A 81 19.01 3.87 -11.49
N ASP A 82 18.91 3.54 -12.77
CA ASP A 82 20.01 3.69 -13.73
C ASP A 82 20.31 5.17 -13.98
N LYS A 83 19.29 6.01 -14.10
CA LYS A 83 19.46 7.47 -14.22
C LYS A 83 20.17 8.06 -13.00
N TYR A 84 19.78 7.67 -11.79
CA TYR A 84 20.47 8.12 -10.57
C TYR A 84 21.93 7.65 -10.56
N SER A 85 22.15 6.38 -10.92
CA SER A 85 23.46 5.74 -10.88
C SER A 85 24.42 6.22 -11.98
N SER A 86 23.96 7.00 -12.96
CA SER A 86 24.86 7.63 -13.96
C SER A 86 25.76 8.71 -13.37
N ASP A 87 25.30 9.39 -12.33
CA ASP A 87 25.97 10.53 -11.74
C ASP A 87 26.32 10.34 -10.25
N HIS A 88 25.79 9.28 -9.60
CA HIS A 88 25.90 9.01 -8.17
C HIS A 88 26.17 7.52 -7.91
N ASP A 89 26.59 7.18 -6.69
CA ASP A 89 26.71 5.78 -6.27
C ASP A 89 25.30 5.19 -6.03
N ARG A 90 25.00 4.06 -6.69
CA ARG A 90 23.75 3.31 -6.46
C ARG A 90 23.57 2.93 -4.99
N ASN A 91 24.64 2.69 -4.27
CA ASN A 91 24.62 2.36 -2.85
C ASN A 91 24.12 3.51 -1.95
N ASP A 92 23.99 4.72 -2.47
CA ASP A 92 23.38 5.83 -1.74
C ASP A 92 21.86 5.66 -1.59
N ILE A 93 21.22 4.88 -2.49
CA ILE A 93 19.79 4.58 -2.44
C ILE A 93 19.53 3.60 -1.30
N LYS A 94 18.83 4.06 -0.25
CA LYS A 94 18.60 3.28 0.98
C LYS A 94 17.21 2.65 1.04
N ALA A 95 16.26 3.11 0.23
CA ALA A 95 14.94 2.48 0.11
C ALA A 95 14.22 2.93 -1.17
N VAL A 96 13.31 2.07 -1.63
CA VAL A 96 12.25 2.43 -2.59
C VAL A 96 10.91 2.38 -1.86
N ILE A 97 10.08 3.42 -2.01
CA ILE A 97 8.79 3.55 -1.33
C ILE A 97 7.70 3.72 -2.38
N LEU A 98 6.76 2.78 -2.41
CA LEU A 98 5.66 2.77 -3.37
C LEU A 98 4.30 2.71 -2.65
N THR A 99 3.27 3.29 -3.27
CA THR A 99 1.87 3.08 -2.90
C THR A 99 1.24 2.08 -3.86
N SER A 100 0.86 0.92 -3.36
CA SER A 100 0.22 -0.14 -4.13
C SER A 100 -0.72 -0.97 -3.24
N PRO A 101 -2.02 -1.04 -3.56
CA PRO A 101 -2.65 -0.42 -4.74
C PRO A 101 -2.74 1.11 -4.61
N THR A 102 -2.97 1.77 -5.75
CA THR A 102 -3.39 3.18 -5.78
C THR A 102 -4.79 3.33 -5.16
N TYR A 103 -5.25 4.55 -4.96
CA TYR A 103 -6.61 4.81 -4.45
C TYR A 103 -7.69 4.18 -5.34
N GLU A 104 -7.48 4.19 -6.65
CA GLU A 104 -8.36 3.63 -7.66
C GLU A 104 -8.27 2.11 -7.77
N GLY A 105 -7.25 1.48 -7.20
CA GLY A 105 -7.07 0.04 -7.16
C GLY A 105 -6.15 -0.55 -8.23
N ASN A 106 -5.24 0.27 -8.77
CA ASN A 106 -4.19 -0.22 -9.68
C ASN A 106 -2.98 -0.70 -8.87
N VAL A 107 -2.44 -1.87 -9.21
CA VAL A 107 -1.33 -2.52 -8.50
C VAL A 107 -0.02 -2.35 -9.27
N SER A 108 1.06 -2.11 -8.55
CA SER A 108 2.41 -2.08 -9.10
C SER A 108 2.98 -3.51 -9.25
N ASP A 109 3.96 -3.69 -10.13
CA ASP A 109 4.66 -4.97 -10.32
C ASP A 109 5.63 -5.27 -9.16
N ILE A 110 5.07 -5.39 -7.95
CA ILE A 110 5.83 -5.49 -6.68
C ILE A 110 6.82 -6.64 -6.72
N LYS A 111 6.43 -7.81 -7.26
CA LYS A 111 7.30 -8.98 -7.28
C LYS A 111 8.58 -8.74 -8.09
N SER A 112 8.43 -8.32 -9.34
CA SER A 112 9.60 -8.07 -10.20
C SER A 112 10.44 -6.90 -9.69
N ILE A 113 9.79 -5.90 -9.08
CA ILE A 113 10.48 -4.74 -8.46
C ILE A 113 11.31 -5.21 -7.26
N ALA A 114 10.73 -5.99 -6.34
CA ALA A 114 11.45 -6.53 -5.19
C ALA A 114 12.65 -7.39 -5.62
N GLU A 115 12.44 -8.35 -6.55
CA GLU A 115 13.50 -9.20 -7.09
C GLU A 115 14.66 -8.39 -7.71
N TYR A 116 14.35 -7.27 -8.37
CA TYR A 116 15.38 -6.37 -8.93
C TYR A 116 16.13 -5.59 -7.84
N LEU A 117 15.42 -4.98 -6.89
CA LEU A 117 16.01 -4.15 -5.84
C LEU A 117 16.89 -4.95 -4.87
N HIS A 118 16.48 -6.19 -4.57
CA HIS A 118 17.23 -7.08 -3.68
C HIS A 118 18.60 -7.47 -4.23
N GLN A 119 18.81 -7.44 -5.55
CA GLN A 119 20.16 -7.64 -6.14
C GLN A 119 21.15 -6.57 -5.70
N TYR A 120 20.67 -5.43 -5.23
CA TYR A 120 21.46 -4.28 -4.78
C TYR A 120 21.30 -4.01 -3.27
N ASN A 121 20.68 -4.91 -2.52
CA ASN A 121 20.34 -4.73 -1.10
C ASN A 121 19.52 -3.44 -0.83
N ILE A 122 18.66 -3.05 -1.74
CA ILE A 122 17.77 -1.91 -1.59
C ILE A 122 16.40 -2.43 -1.10
N PRO A 123 15.94 -2.07 0.10
CA PRO A 123 14.65 -2.50 0.62
C PRO A 123 13.48 -1.81 -0.09
N LEU A 124 12.40 -2.57 -0.27
CA LEU A 124 11.12 -2.11 -0.81
C LEU A 124 10.09 -1.95 0.30
N ILE A 125 9.64 -0.71 0.50
CA ILE A 125 8.53 -0.37 1.40
C ILE A 125 7.28 -0.13 0.57
N VAL A 126 6.19 -0.82 0.91
CA VAL A 126 4.92 -0.68 0.21
C VAL A 126 3.83 -0.17 1.16
N ASP A 127 3.31 1.02 0.87
CA ASP A 127 2.07 1.50 1.45
C ASP A 127 0.90 0.79 0.76
N GLU A 128 0.48 -0.34 1.33
CA GLU A 128 -0.66 -1.15 0.88
C GLU A 128 -1.92 -0.81 1.70
N ALA A 129 -2.09 0.47 2.07
CA ALA A 129 -3.20 0.88 2.93
C ALA A 129 -4.59 0.54 2.37
N HIS A 130 -4.74 0.43 1.07
CA HIS A 130 -5.99 0.06 0.40
C HIS A 130 -6.10 -1.43 0.06
N GLY A 131 -5.11 -2.25 0.41
CA GLY A 131 -5.03 -3.68 0.08
C GLY A 131 -5.06 -4.64 1.27
N ALA A 132 -5.57 -4.24 2.45
CA ALA A 132 -5.59 -5.12 3.62
C ALA A 132 -6.43 -6.41 3.43
N HIS A 133 -7.30 -6.46 2.43
CA HIS A 133 -8.08 -7.63 2.04
C HIS A 133 -7.39 -8.54 1.01
N PHE A 134 -6.26 -8.13 0.46
CA PHE A 134 -5.50 -8.95 -0.49
C PHE A 134 -5.08 -10.27 0.16
N ASN A 135 -4.92 -11.32 -0.62
CA ASN A 135 -4.67 -12.71 -0.20
C ASN A 135 -5.88 -13.49 0.37
N PHE A 136 -7.03 -12.86 0.61
CA PHE A 136 -8.19 -13.56 1.19
C PHE A 136 -9.20 -14.04 0.15
N SER A 137 -8.94 -13.80 -1.13
CA SER A 137 -9.64 -14.40 -2.27
C SER A 137 -8.75 -14.33 -3.51
N GLU A 138 -8.82 -15.34 -4.36
CA GLU A 138 -8.12 -15.36 -5.66
C GLU A 138 -8.61 -14.29 -6.64
N SER A 139 -9.78 -13.70 -6.36
CA SER A 139 -10.35 -12.60 -7.14
C SER A 139 -9.68 -11.24 -6.87
N PHE A 140 -8.85 -11.14 -5.83
CA PHE A 140 -8.10 -9.94 -5.49
C PHE A 140 -6.63 -10.08 -5.89
N PRO A 141 -5.89 -8.98 -6.06
CA PRO A 141 -4.45 -9.02 -6.26
C PRO A 141 -3.72 -9.72 -5.12
N GLN A 142 -2.53 -10.20 -5.40
CA GLN A 142 -1.63 -10.72 -4.37
C GLN A 142 -1.07 -9.56 -3.55
N SER A 143 -1.03 -9.72 -2.22
CA SER A 143 -0.43 -8.70 -1.34
C SER A 143 1.07 -8.53 -1.58
N ALA A 144 1.55 -7.31 -1.40
CA ALA A 144 2.96 -6.96 -1.46
C ALA A 144 3.82 -7.80 -0.49
N VAL A 145 3.27 -8.28 0.62
CA VAL A 145 3.95 -9.22 1.55
C VAL A 145 4.39 -10.48 0.81
N LYS A 146 3.46 -11.13 0.10
CA LYS A 146 3.75 -12.36 -0.67
C LYS A 146 4.53 -12.10 -1.94
N CYS A 147 4.51 -10.86 -2.43
CA CYS A 147 5.30 -10.43 -3.59
C CYS A 147 6.75 -10.09 -3.23
N GLY A 148 7.14 -10.20 -1.96
CA GLY A 148 8.54 -10.03 -1.53
C GLY A 148 8.92 -8.61 -1.12
N ALA A 149 7.97 -7.70 -0.91
CA ALA A 149 8.28 -6.42 -0.29
C ALA A 149 8.78 -6.62 1.15
N ASP A 150 9.76 -5.83 1.57
CA ASP A 150 10.41 -5.99 2.88
C ASP A 150 9.55 -5.46 4.02
N ILE A 151 8.84 -4.35 3.77
CA ILE A 151 7.91 -3.75 4.73
C ILE A 151 6.63 -3.37 4.01
N VAL A 152 5.49 -3.82 4.56
CA VAL A 152 4.16 -3.55 3.99
C VAL A 152 3.26 -2.97 5.07
N ILE A 153 2.54 -1.90 4.76
CA ILE A 153 1.65 -1.23 5.69
C ILE A 153 0.20 -1.32 5.20
N ASN A 154 -0.65 -2.00 5.97
CA ASN A 154 -2.08 -2.15 5.69
C ASN A 154 -2.94 -1.30 6.63
N SER A 155 -3.86 -0.48 6.09
CA SER A 155 -4.94 0.12 6.88
C SER A 155 -6.09 -0.89 7.03
N VAL A 156 -6.19 -1.54 8.18
CA VAL A 156 -7.23 -2.56 8.43
C VAL A 156 -8.62 -1.97 8.30
N HIS A 157 -8.81 -0.75 8.82
CA HIS A 157 -10.11 -0.05 8.82
C HIS A 157 -10.64 0.37 7.45
N LYS A 158 -9.81 0.35 6.40
CA LYS A 158 -10.25 0.77 5.06
C LYS A 158 -11.00 -0.33 4.30
N THR A 159 -10.57 -1.57 4.46
CA THR A 159 -11.08 -2.69 3.64
C THR A 159 -11.47 -3.93 4.45
N LEU A 160 -11.25 -3.93 5.76
CA LEU A 160 -11.66 -4.99 6.69
C LEU A 160 -12.49 -4.40 7.84
N PRO A 161 -13.31 -5.21 8.55
CA PRO A 161 -14.20 -4.72 9.61
C PRO A 161 -13.43 -4.38 10.89
N SER A 162 -12.81 -3.21 10.92
CA SER A 162 -12.05 -2.69 12.07
C SER A 162 -12.33 -1.21 12.30
N LEU A 163 -12.11 -0.75 13.52
CA LEU A 163 -12.31 0.66 13.86
C LEU A 163 -11.31 1.57 13.12
N THR A 164 -11.75 2.78 12.81
CA THR A 164 -10.88 3.82 12.19
C THR A 164 -9.58 3.97 12.96
N GLN A 165 -8.50 4.28 12.25
CA GLN A 165 -7.14 4.42 12.79
C GLN A 165 -6.38 3.10 12.99
N THR A 166 -7.05 1.94 12.84
CA THR A 166 -6.38 0.64 12.95
C THR A 166 -5.59 0.30 11.69
N ALA A 167 -4.36 -0.15 11.87
CA ALA A 167 -3.51 -0.61 10.78
C ALA A 167 -2.56 -1.72 11.25
N ILE A 168 -1.84 -2.33 10.32
CA ILE A 168 -0.81 -3.36 10.61
C ILE A 168 0.41 -3.04 9.74
N MET A 169 1.59 -3.20 10.31
CA MET A 169 2.85 -3.24 9.57
C MET A 169 3.35 -4.69 9.55
N HIS A 170 3.67 -5.17 8.37
CA HIS A 170 4.24 -6.49 8.11
C HIS A 170 5.70 -6.32 7.74
N ILE A 171 6.55 -7.23 8.20
CA ILE A 171 7.99 -7.24 7.94
C ILE A 171 8.37 -8.62 7.43
N ASN A 172 9.08 -8.66 6.31
CA ASN A 172 9.79 -9.82 5.81
C ASN A 172 11.27 -9.67 6.17
N TYR A 173 11.86 -10.72 6.75
CA TYR A 173 13.27 -10.71 7.13
C TYR A 173 14.18 -10.75 5.89
N GLY A 174 15.39 -10.25 6.06
CA GLY A 174 16.40 -10.25 5.00
C GLY A 174 17.33 -9.06 5.12
N ILE A 175 17.01 -7.97 4.43
CA ILE A 175 17.90 -6.82 4.29
C ILE A 175 17.59 -5.65 5.23
N VAL A 176 16.48 -5.69 5.96
CA VAL A 176 16.09 -4.61 6.88
C VAL A 176 16.50 -4.90 8.31
N ASP A 177 16.91 -3.85 9.04
CA ASP A 177 17.18 -3.92 10.49
C ASP A 177 15.86 -3.82 11.27
N VAL A 178 15.32 -4.99 11.63
CA VAL A 178 14.04 -5.12 12.35
C VAL A 178 14.05 -4.39 13.70
N GLU A 179 15.17 -4.45 14.44
CA GLU A 179 15.26 -3.80 15.75
C GLU A 179 15.24 -2.28 15.62
N ARG A 180 15.84 -1.74 14.58
CA ARG A 180 15.79 -0.32 14.32
C ARG A 180 14.37 0.12 13.90
N ILE A 181 13.68 -0.65 13.07
CA ILE A 181 12.28 -0.40 12.70
C ILE A 181 11.40 -0.45 13.97
N ARG A 182 11.61 -1.43 14.86
CA ARG A 182 10.90 -1.57 16.13
C ARG A 182 11.09 -0.37 17.04
N ARG A 183 12.31 0.20 17.07
CA ARG A 183 12.59 1.42 17.82
C ARG A 183 11.73 2.59 17.32
N TYR A 184 11.65 2.81 16.02
CA TYR A 184 10.83 3.88 15.45
C TYR A 184 9.33 3.60 15.57
N TRP A 185 8.91 2.34 15.47
CA TRP A 185 7.55 1.92 15.77
C TRP A 185 7.16 2.33 17.20
N ASN A 186 8.01 2.11 18.20
CA ASN A 186 7.78 2.54 19.57
C ASN A 186 7.72 4.08 19.72
N ILE A 187 8.51 4.82 18.93
CA ILE A 187 8.53 6.28 18.97
C ILE A 187 7.22 6.87 18.40
N TYR A 188 6.74 6.34 17.26
CA TYR A 188 5.55 6.86 16.58
C TYR A 188 4.23 6.28 17.09
N GLN A 189 4.30 5.24 17.91
CA GLN A 189 3.15 4.72 18.64
C GLN A 189 3.01 5.40 20.02
N SER A 190 1.95 5.08 20.74
CA SER A 190 1.77 5.47 22.12
C SER A 190 2.37 4.43 23.08
N THR A 191 3.01 4.87 24.17
CA THR A 191 3.44 3.97 25.26
C THR A 191 2.25 3.36 26.01
N SER A 192 1.05 3.93 25.83
CA SER A 192 -0.22 3.42 26.35
C SER A 192 -1.20 3.21 25.19
N PRO A 193 -0.99 2.17 24.36
CA PRO A 193 -1.79 1.94 23.17
C PRO A 193 -3.25 1.62 23.55
N SER A 194 -4.19 2.06 22.71
CA SER A 194 -5.61 1.79 22.89
C SER A 194 -5.90 0.29 22.74
N TYR A 195 -6.23 -0.38 23.83
CA TYR A 195 -6.65 -1.79 23.81
C TYR A 195 -7.94 -2.00 22.99
N ILE A 196 -8.81 -0.99 22.90
CA ILE A 196 -10.02 -1.06 22.07
C ILE A 196 -9.64 -1.18 20.59
N LEU A 197 -8.68 -0.36 20.12
CA LEU A 197 -8.20 -0.46 18.74
C LEU A 197 -7.45 -1.77 18.48
N MET A 198 -6.60 -2.20 19.41
CA MET A 198 -5.90 -3.48 19.30
C MET A 198 -6.88 -4.66 19.24
N SER A 199 -7.90 -4.67 20.10
CA SER A 199 -8.95 -5.69 20.10
C SER A 199 -9.76 -5.66 18.81
N SER A 200 -10.01 -4.49 18.25
CA SER A 200 -10.70 -4.35 16.96
C SER A 200 -9.89 -4.99 15.82
N ILE A 201 -8.57 -4.77 15.77
CA ILE A 201 -7.69 -5.44 14.80
C ILE A 201 -7.76 -6.97 14.99
N ALA A 202 -7.54 -7.45 16.23
CA ALA A 202 -7.52 -8.87 16.54
C ALA A 202 -8.85 -9.54 16.16
N ARG A 203 -10.00 -8.90 16.46
CA ARG A 203 -11.32 -9.40 16.10
C ARG A 203 -11.53 -9.43 14.58
N SER A 204 -11.12 -8.38 13.88
CA SER A 204 -11.20 -8.33 12.41
C SER A 204 -10.42 -9.48 11.78
N LEU A 205 -9.18 -9.70 12.20
CA LEU A 205 -8.35 -10.80 11.72
C LEU A 205 -8.92 -12.17 12.09
N SER A 206 -9.55 -12.31 13.27
CA SER A 206 -10.24 -13.54 13.66
C SER A 206 -11.42 -13.86 12.76
N ILE A 207 -12.22 -12.85 12.37
CA ILE A 207 -13.33 -13.01 11.41
C ILE A 207 -12.77 -13.47 10.05
N VAL A 208 -11.73 -12.82 9.56
CA VAL A 208 -11.11 -13.20 8.29
C VAL A 208 -10.54 -14.62 8.34
N LYS A 209 -9.89 -15.00 9.45
CA LYS A 209 -9.33 -16.35 9.60
C LYS A 209 -10.40 -17.45 9.64
N ASN A 210 -11.54 -17.20 10.29
CA ASN A 210 -12.56 -18.22 10.55
C ASN A 210 -13.61 -18.28 9.43
N ASP A 211 -14.01 -17.12 8.91
CA ASP A 211 -15.16 -17.00 8.01
C ASP A 211 -14.79 -16.34 6.67
N GLY A 212 -13.49 -15.97 6.47
CA GLY A 212 -13.01 -15.18 5.34
C GLY A 212 -13.38 -15.76 4.00
N ASP A 213 -13.13 -17.05 3.78
CA ASP A 213 -13.42 -17.71 2.50
C ASP A 213 -14.88 -17.54 2.09
N LYS A 214 -15.81 -17.77 3.02
CA LYS A 214 -17.24 -17.60 2.77
C LYS A 214 -17.60 -16.13 2.53
N LEU A 215 -17.16 -15.24 3.41
CA LEU A 215 -17.52 -13.82 3.34
C LEU A 215 -16.98 -13.15 2.08
N PHE A 216 -15.74 -13.48 1.68
CA PHE A 216 -15.16 -12.95 0.45
C PHE A 216 -15.79 -13.56 -0.81
N ALA A 217 -16.16 -14.85 -0.80
CA ALA A 217 -16.90 -15.44 -1.91
C ALA A 217 -18.25 -14.71 -2.12
N GLU A 218 -19.05 -14.53 -1.06
CA GLU A 218 -20.31 -13.78 -1.12
C GLU A 218 -20.10 -12.32 -1.56
N TYR A 219 -19.00 -11.69 -1.15
CA TYR A 219 -18.67 -10.33 -1.55
C TYR A 219 -18.32 -10.23 -3.03
N VAL A 220 -17.50 -11.15 -3.53
CA VAL A 220 -17.10 -11.23 -4.95
C VAL A 220 -18.31 -11.46 -5.84
N ASP A 221 -19.25 -12.34 -5.43
CA ASP A 221 -20.49 -12.57 -6.18
C ASP A 221 -21.32 -11.29 -6.30
N LYS A 222 -21.48 -10.56 -5.20
CA LYS A 222 -22.20 -9.26 -5.20
C LYS A 222 -21.50 -8.22 -6.06
N LEU A 223 -20.17 -8.14 -5.99
CA LEU A 223 -19.36 -7.25 -6.84
C LEU A 223 -19.55 -7.60 -8.31
N THR A 224 -19.55 -8.87 -8.65
CA THR A 224 -19.69 -9.34 -10.03
C THR A 224 -21.07 -8.94 -10.59
N ILE A 225 -22.14 -9.16 -9.83
CA ILE A 225 -23.49 -8.72 -10.21
C ILE A 225 -23.55 -7.21 -10.43
N LEU A 226 -22.99 -6.44 -9.48
CA LEU A 226 -22.96 -4.97 -9.57
C LEU A 226 -22.14 -4.48 -10.77
N ARG A 227 -20.95 -5.04 -10.99
CA ARG A 227 -20.09 -4.66 -12.11
C ARG A 227 -20.73 -4.98 -13.47
N ASN A 228 -21.40 -6.12 -13.59
CA ASN A 228 -22.14 -6.46 -14.80
C ASN A 228 -23.27 -5.46 -15.06
N GLY A 229 -24.07 -5.12 -14.05
CA GLY A 229 -25.11 -4.09 -14.18
C GLY A 229 -24.55 -2.70 -14.54
N LEU A 230 -23.44 -2.30 -13.94
CA LEU A 230 -22.77 -1.04 -14.28
C LEU A 230 -22.23 -1.01 -15.72
N SER A 231 -21.75 -2.15 -16.22
CA SER A 231 -21.22 -2.24 -17.59
C SER A 231 -22.29 -2.11 -18.68
N GLU A 232 -23.58 -2.31 -18.35
CA GLU A 232 -24.71 -2.15 -19.25
C GLU A 232 -25.17 -0.69 -19.39
N LEU A 233 -24.68 0.21 -18.51
CA LEU A 233 -25.07 1.62 -18.51
C LEU A 233 -24.45 2.36 -19.72
N LYS A 234 -25.29 3.13 -20.44
CA LYS A 234 -24.88 3.81 -21.69
C LYS A 234 -24.00 5.04 -21.46
N HIS A 235 -24.15 5.70 -20.31
CA HIS A 235 -23.53 7.01 -20.06
C HIS A 235 -22.50 6.98 -18.94
N ILE A 236 -22.36 5.89 -18.24
CA ILE A 236 -21.36 5.66 -17.21
C ILE A 236 -20.46 4.53 -17.68
N ARG A 237 -19.15 4.73 -17.61
CA ARG A 237 -18.17 3.68 -17.90
C ARG A 237 -17.60 3.14 -16.60
N LEU A 238 -17.68 1.84 -16.43
CA LEU A 238 -16.91 1.17 -15.36
C LEU A 238 -15.48 0.99 -15.86
N ILE A 239 -14.54 1.70 -15.20
CA ILE A 239 -13.12 1.63 -15.52
C ILE A 239 -12.56 0.35 -14.91
N LYS A 240 -11.76 -0.38 -15.70
CA LYS A 240 -11.11 -1.60 -15.24
C LYS A 240 -9.95 -1.24 -14.33
N THR A 241 -9.92 -1.85 -13.15
CA THR A 241 -8.84 -1.75 -12.16
C THR A 241 -8.39 -3.16 -11.76
N ASP A 242 -7.19 -3.31 -11.19
CA ASP A 242 -6.68 -4.61 -10.76
C ASP A 242 -7.44 -5.12 -9.52
N ASP A 243 -7.79 -4.23 -8.60
CA ASP A 243 -8.64 -4.54 -7.45
C ASP A 243 -10.12 -4.39 -7.83
N ILE A 244 -10.82 -5.51 -7.99
CA ILE A 244 -12.23 -5.54 -8.36
C ILE A 244 -13.16 -4.91 -7.31
N SER A 245 -12.69 -4.75 -6.06
CA SER A 245 -13.46 -4.08 -5.01
C SER A 245 -13.61 -2.57 -5.24
N LYS A 246 -12.76 -1.99 -6.09
CA LYS A 246 -12.82 -0.59 -6.48
C LYS A 246 -13.75 -0.39 -7.67
N LEU A 247 -14.74 0.46 -7.50
CA LEU A 247 -15.68 0.83 -8.54
C LEU A 247 -15.34 2.24 -9.03
N VAL A 248 -14.47 2.31 -10.04
CA VAL A 248 -14.08 3.58 -10.67
C VAL A 248 -15.03 3.86 -11.83
N LEU A 249 -15.79 4.94 -11.72
CA LEU A 249 -16.80 5.30 -12.69
C LEU A 249 -16.38 6.52 -13.49
N GLY A 250 -16.28 6.36 -14.80
CA GLY A 250 -16.06 7.45 -15.75
C GLY A 250 -17.40 8.05 -16.19
N TYR A 251 -17.58 9.35 -16.01
CA TYR A 251 -18.76 10.08 -16.44
C TYR A 251 -18.38 11.48 -16.97
N LYS A 252 -19.10 11.97 -17.99
CA LYS A 252 -18.79 13.25 -18.64
C LYS A 252 -18.78 14.44 -17.66
N ASP A 253 -19.68 14.43 -16.68
CA ASP A 253 -19.71 15.41 -15.59
C ASP A 253 -19.66 14.65 -14.24
N ALA A 254 -18.43 14.27 -13.87
CA ALA A 254 -18.18 13.50 -12.64
C ALA A 254 -18.64 14.25 -11.38
N LYS A 255 -18.55 15.58 -11.37
CA LYS A 255 -19.00 16.40 -10.24
C LYS A 255 -20.52 16.31 -10.07
N TRP A 256 -21.27 16.47 -11.15
CA TRP A 256 -22.74 16.35 -11.12
C TRP A 256 -23.15 14.94 -10.63
N LEU A 257 -22.49 13.90 -11.14
CA LEU A 257 -22.79 12.52 -10.72
C LEU A 257 -22.53 12.33 -9.23
N TYR A 258 -21.40 12.83 -8.73
CA TYR A 258 -21.04 12.78 -7.30
C TYR A 258 -22.10 13.51 -6.46
N ASP A 259 -22.42 14.76 -6.80
CA ASP A 259 -23.39 15.57 -6.07
C ASP A 259 -24.79 14.90 -6.08
N THR A 260 -25.18 14.23 -7.17
CA THR A 260 -26.47 13.53 -7.29
C THR A 260 -26.54 12.25 -6.45
N LEU A 261 -25.41 11.53 -6.28
CA LEU A 261 -25.39 10.27 -5.54
C LEU A 261 -25.23 10.45 -4.01
N PHE A 262 -24.65 11.57 -3.58
CA PHE A 262 -24.30 11.77 -2.18
C PHE A 262 -25.01 12.96 -1.49
N TYR A 263 -25.77 13.76 -2.22
CA TYR A 263 -26.62 14.86 -1.74
C TYR A 263 -28.01 14.81 -2.36
#